data_616defab3000d1432e920876895e684a
#
_entry.id   616defab3000d1432e920876895e684a
#
_cell.length_a   1.000
_cell.length_b   1.000
_cell.length_c   1.000
_cell.angle_alpha   90.00
_cell.angle_beta   90.00
_cell.angle_gamma   90.00
#
_symmetry.space_group_name_H-M   'P 1'
#
loop_
_entity.id
_entity.type
_entity.pdbx_description
1 polymer ?
#
loop_
_entity_poly.entity_id
_entity_poly.type
_entity_poly.pdbx_seq_one_letter_code
_entity_poly.pdbx_strand_id
1 'polypeptide(L)'
;MKKITRRNFLGKSAAGFGSALLATHLPINLNSDPFMKTVDLPIGFQVWTIKDMLIKDFPGTLKMMYGLGYRSLEMCSPPGYEASGFGPLMKLKPKEMKQIINDAGLTCESSHYTMGEFRNNLDERINFALESGQKQMIMSSFWLPKEATLDDWKKAADELNKMGEISKKAGIPVGFHNHHMEFAKAGDLLIYDELLKQFDPEYVKMQFQVAVISIGYKAADYFKKYPGRFISAHLADWSETTKKSVPLGQGIVDWKEFFAALNTGGVKNIYVEMDLDTLKDSATFLNSL
;
A
#
# COMPACT_ATOMS: atom_id res chain seq x y z
N MET A 1 25.74 -21.23 56.34
CA MET A 1 24.80 -20.89 55.26
C MET A 1 24.52 -22.17 54.45
N LYS A 2 23.32 -22.76 54.59
CA LYS A 2 22.95 -24.01 53.87
C LYS A 2 22.24 -23.65 52.56
N LYS A 3 22.74 -24.13 51.44
CA LYS A 3 22.16 -23.96 50.11
C LYS A 3 20.83 -24.70 50.02
N ILE A 4 19.78 -23.99 49.65
CA ILE A 4 18.44 -24.54 49.34
C ILE A 4 18.46 -25.02 47.92
N THR A 5 18.20 -26.31 47.67
CA THR A 5 18.11 -26.88 46.33
C THR A 5 16.67 -26.90 45.84
N ARG A 6 16.49 -26.79 44.51
CA ARG A 6 15.19 -26.73 43.80
C ARG A 6 14.18 -27.84 44.15
N ARG A 7 14.64 -28.91 44.82
CA ARG A 7 13.83 -30.09 45.19
C ARG A 7 12.96 -29.90 46.44
N ASN A 8 13.23 -28.85 47.26
CA ASN A 8 12.51 -28.63 48.53
C ASN A 8 11.34 -27.59 48.41
N PHE A 9 11.10 -27.10 47.22
CA PHE A 9 10.01 -26.11 46.99
C PHE A 9 8.67 -26.75 46.61
N LEU A 10 8.65 -28.03 46.15
CA LEU A 10 7.45 -28.68 45.66
C LEU A 10 6.71 -29.58 46.70
N GLY A 11 7.09 -29.54 47.96
CA GLY A 11 6.60 -30.46 49.00
C GLY A 11 5.65 -29.94 50.06
N LYS A 12 5.20 -28.66 49.99
CA LYS A 12 4.31 -28.12 51.01
C LYS A 12 3.22 -27.21 50.42
N SER A 13 2.22 -27.79 49.81
CA SER A 13 0.91 -27.15 49.59
C SER A 13 -0.12 -28.20 49.19
N ALA A 14 -0.48 -29.04 50.10
CA ALA A 14 -1.66 -29.89 50.02
C ALA A 14 -2.37 -29.89 51.35
N ALA A 15 -3.31 -28.98 51.57
CA ALA A 15 -4.48 -29.13 52.49
C ALA A 15 -5.40 -27.91 52.38
N GLY A 16 -6.59 -28.12 51.85
CA GLY A 16 -7.83 -27.51 52.33
C GLY A 16 -8.27 -26.19 51.68
N PHE A 17 -9.23 -26.19 50.79
CA PHE A 17 -10.59 -25.67 51.01
C PHE A 17 -11.38 -25.83 49.71
N GLY A 18 -12.47 -26.59 49.73
CA GLY A 18 -13.46 -26.68 48.70
C GLY A 18 -14.25 -25.38 48.56
N SER A 19 -14.29 -24.84 47.35
CA SER A 19 -15.28 -23.85 46.93
C SER A 19 -15.65 -24.15 45.48
N ALA A 20 -16.92 -24.46 45.26
CA ALA A 20 -17.49 -24.67 43.96
C ALA A 20 -17.36 -23.40 43.13
N LEU A 21 -16.51 -23.39 42.14
CA LEU A 21 -16.47 -22.39 41.07
C LEU A 21 -17.32 -22.85 39.92
N LEU A 22 -18.44 -22.18 39.74
CA LEU A 22 -19.22 -22.19 38.49
C LEU A 22 -18.26 -21.86 37.34
N ALA A 23 -17.94 -22.86 36.52
CA ALA A 23 -17.24 -22.67 35.26
C ALA A 23 -18.18 -21.97 34.27
N THR A 24 -18.10 -20.65 34.19
CA THR A 24 -18.59 -19.90 33.02
C THR A 24 -17.67 -20.27 31.86
N HIS A 25 -18.20 -21.06 30.94
CA HIS A 25 -17.55 -21.31 29.65
C HIS A 25 -17.54 -20.00 28.85
N LEU A 26 -16.52 -19.19 29.03
CA LEU A 26 -16.15 -18.22 28.00
C LEU A 26 -15.58 -19.01 26.83
N PRO A 27 -16.07 -18.79 25.59
CA PRO A 27 -15.44 -19.41 24.44
C PRO A 27 -14.00 -18.87 24.34
N ILE A 28 -13.03 -19.71 24.68
CA ILE A 28 -11.63 -19.45 24.34
C ILE A 28 -11.58 -19.55 22.81
N ASN A 29 -11.48 -18.42 22.17
CA ASN A 29 -11.28 -18.36 20.71
C ASN A 29 -9.85 -18.84 20.43
N LEU A 30 -9.69 -20.16 20.16
CA LEU A 30 -8.42 -20.84 19.91
C LEU A 30 -7.85 -20.57 18.49
N ASN A 31 -8.41 -19.59 17.77
CA ASN A 31 -8.01 -19.28 16.39
C ASN A 31 -7.21 -17.98 16.23
N SER A 32 -6.65 -17.40 17.27
CA SER A 32 -5.62 -16.39 17.08
C SER A 32 -4.29 -17.12 16.81
N ASP A 33 -3.93 -17.26 15.53
CA ASP A 33 -2.59 -17.71 15.13
C ASP A 33 -1.58 -16.71 15.74
N PRO A 34 -0.72 -17.14 16.69
CA PRO A 34 0.24 -16.23 17.34
C PRO A 34 1.29 -15.64 16.38
N PHE A 35 1.26 -16.02 15.11
CA PHE A 35 2.14 -15.51 14.05
C PHE A 35 1.54 -14.36 13.23
N MET A 36 0.27 -14.02 13.38
CA MET A 36 -0.27 -12.79 12.78
C MET A 36 0.12 -11.61 13.65
N LYS A 37 1.31 -11.09 13.42
CA LYS A 37 1.74 -9.80 13.94
C LYS A 37 0.77 -8.77 13.35
N THR A 38 0.11 -8.00 14.20
CA THR A 38 -0.75 -6.89 13.77
C THR A 38 -0.02 -6.07 12.71
N VAL A 39 -0.71 -5.76 11.62
CA VAL A 39 -0.17 -4.89 10.57
C VAL A 39 0.11 -3.52 11.20
N ASP A 40 1.39 -3.23 11.43
CA ASP A 40 1.84 -2.00 12.09
C ASP A 40 1.93 -0.82 11.09
N LEU A 41 1.03 -0.80 10.09
CA LEU A 41 0.91 0.24 9.09
C LEU A 41 -0.51 0.79 9.07
N PRO A 42 -0.70 2.10 8.91
CA PRO A 42 -2.03 2.68 8.72
C PRO A 42 -2.70 2.06 7.49
N ILE A 43 -3.91 1.55 7.67
CA ILE A 43 -4.70 1.01 6.56
C ILE A 43 -5.12 2.14 5.66
N GLY A 44 -4.66 2.11 4.41
CA GLY A 44 -4.93 3.14 3.41
C GLY A 44 -5.84 2.68 2.29
N PHE A 45 -6.34 3.64 1.52
CA PHE A 45 -7.05 3.41 0.26
C PHE A 45 -6.52 4.34 -0.83
N GLN A 46 -6.60 3.91 -2.08
CA GLN A 46 -6.31 4.71 -3.26
C GLN A 46 -7.62 5.33 -3.78
N VAL A 47 -7.59 6.61 -4.13
CA VAL A 47 -8.82 7.37 -4.46
C VAL A 47 -9.38 7.12 -5.86
N TRP A 48 -8.63 6.45 -6.75
CA TRP A 48 -9.01 6.30 -8.16
C TRP A 48 -10.36 5.63 -8.36
N THR A 49 -10.62 4.55 -7.63
CA THR A 49 -11.85 3.75 -7.79
C THR A 49 -13.09 4.45 -7.25
N ILE A 50 -12.90 5.43 -6.36
CA ILE A 50 -14.00 6.21 -5.75
C ILE A 50 -13.99 7.68 -6.17
N LYS A 51 -13.27 8.02 -7.25
CA LYS A 51 -13.04 9.41 -7.69
C LYS A 51 -14.33 10.21 -7.88
N ASP A 52 -15.36 9.62 -8.49
CA ASP A 52 -16.59 10.33 -8.80
C ASP A 52 -17.32 10.81 -7.52
N MET A 53 -17.34 9.97 -6.49
CA MET A 53 -17.87 10.33 -5.19
C MET A 53 -16.97 11.34 -4.48
N LEU A 54 -15.66 11.14 -4.53
CA LEU A 54 -14.67 12.02 -3.95
C LEU A 54 -14.77 13.45 -4.52
N ILE A 55 -14.92 13.58 -5.84
CA ILE A 55 -15.02 14.89 -6.51
C ILE A 55 -16.35 15.59 -6.20
N LYS A 56 -17.42 14.82 -6.05
CA LYS A 56 -18.75 15.36 -5.70
C LYS A 56 -18.80 15.93 -4.29
N ASP A 57 -18.18 15.23 -3.32
CA ASP A 57 -18.10 15.64 -1.92
C ASP A 57 -16.79 15.16 -1.31
N PHE A 58 -15.74 15.96 -1.46
CA PHE A 58 -14.40 15.62 -0.97
C PHE A 58 -14.38 15.38 0.55
N PRO A 59 -14.84 16.33 1.41
CA PRO A 59 -14.81 16.12 2.86
C PRO A 59 -15.72 14.99 3.34
N GLY A 60 -16.93 14.87 2.78
CA GLY A 60 -17.89 13.83 3.17
C GLY A 60 -17.42 12.43 2.82
N THR A 61 -16.84 12.26 1.61
CA THR A 61 -16.25 10.99 1.17
C THR A 61 -15.11 10.56 2.08
N LEU A 62 -14.22 11.49 2.46
CA LEU A 62 -13.10 11.20 3.37
C LEU A 62 -13.59 10.77 4.75
N LYS A 63 -14.60 11.44 5.32
CA LYS A 63 -15.21 11.05 6.61
C LYS A 63 -15.86 9.69 6.53
N MET A 64 -16.53 9.36 5.42
CA MET A 64 -17.09 8.04 5.19
C MET A 64 -15.99 6.96 5.19
N MET A 65 -14.89 7.18 4.46
CA MET A 65 -13.77 6.23 4.42
C MET A 65 -13.11 6.06 5.80
N TYR A 66 -12.96 7.14 6.57
CA TYR A 66 -12.53 7.03 7.97
C TYR A 66 -13.48 6.17 8.80
N GLY A 67 -14.80 6.34 8.62
CA GLY A 67 -15.83 5.54 9.29
C GLY A 67 -15.78 4.05 8.93
N LEU A 68 -15.29 3.69 7.74
CA LEU A 68 -15.06 2.30 7.33
C LEU A 68 -13.79 1.68 7.96
N GLY A 69 -12.96 2.47 8.64
CA GLY A 69 -11.75 1.98 9.31
C GLY A 69 -10.45 2.35 8.64
N TYR A 70 -10.46 3.08 7.53
CA TYR A 70 -9.25 3.60 6.89
C TYR A 70 -8.63 4.72 7.71
N ARG A 71 -7.30 4.87 7.63
CA ARG A 71 -6.52 5.89 8.37
C ARG A 71 -5.60 6.71 7.47
N SER A 72 -5.38 6.25 6.24
CA SER A 72 -4.60 6.98 5.25
C SER A 72 -5.23 6.86 3.86
N LEU A 73 -4.80 7.74 2.95
CA LEU A 73 -5.18 7.65 1.54
C LEU A 73 -3.98 7.98 0.66
N GLU A 74 -4.05 7.50 -0.56
CA GLU A 74 -3.21 7.94 -1.66
C GLU A 74 -4.05 8.71 -2.65
N MET A 75 -3.63 9.94 -2.96
CA MET A 75 -4.30 10.81 -3.93
C MET A 75 -3.83 10.52 -5.37
N CYS A 76 -4.58 11.01 -6.34
CA CYS A 76 -4.08 11.35 -7.66
C CYS A 76 -3.81 12.86 -7.71
N SER A 77 -2.69 13.28 -8.30
CA SER A 77 -2.37 14.70 -8.48
C SER A 77 -3.46 15.39 -9.30
N PRO A 78 -4.19 16.38 -8.76
CA PRO A 78 -5.31 16.97 -9.49
C PRO A 78 -4.96 17.51 -10.87
N PRO A 79 -3.81 18.21 -11.10
CA PRO A 79 -3.44 18.68 -12.43
C PRO A 79 -3.12 17.56 -13.42
N GLY A 80 -2.42 16.51 -12.97
CA GLY A 80 -2.05 15.39 -13.84
C GLY A 80 -3.25 14.53 -14.24
N TYR A 81 -4.29 14.53 -13.43
CA TYR A 81 -5.50 13.75 -13.63
C TYR A 81 -6.74 14.61 -13.88
N GLU A 82 -6.56 15.85 -14.36
CA GLU A 82 -7.65 16.77 -14.68
C GLU A 82 -8.65 16.12 -15.65
N ALA A 83 -8.17 15.57 -16.76
CA ALA A 83 -8.99 14.88 -17.76
C ALA A 83 -9.69 13.63 -17.23
N SER A 84 -9.20 13.05 -16.13
CA SER A 84 -9.79 11.89 -15.45
C SER A 84 -10.83 12.27 -14.39
N GLY A 85 -11.10 13.55 -14.23
CA GLY A 85 -12.14 14.09 -13.34
C GLY A 85 -11.62 14.80 -12.09
N PHE A 86 -10.32 14.81 -11.79
CA PHE A 86 -9.75 15.45 -10.59
C PHE A 86 -9.63 16.99 -10.69
N GLY A 87 -9.93 17.59 -11.86
CA GLY A 87 -9.86 19.03 -12.10
C GLY A 87 -10.50 19.92 -11.01
N PRO A 88 -11.70 19.61 -10.48
CA PRO A 88 -12.31 20.41 -9.43
C PRO A 88 -11.47 20.57 -8.15
N LEU A 89 -10.53 19.64 -7.86
CA LEU A 89 -9.64 19.73 -6.70
C LEU A 89 -8.43 20.64 -6.93
N MET A 90 -8.16 21.09 -8.16
CA MET A 90 -7.07 22.01 -8.47
C MET A 90 -7.23 23.39 -7.78
N LYS A 91 -8.45 23.75 -7.40
CA LYS A 91 -8.73 24.98 -6.65
C LYS A 91 -8.21 24.96 -5.21
N LEU A 92 -7.95 23.79 -4.67
CA LEU A 92 -7.44 23.62 -3.31
C LEU A 92 -5.92 23.85 -3.29
N LYS A 93 -5.49 24.75 -2.42
CA LYS A 93 -4.07 24.89 -2.13
C LYS A 93 -3.55 23.64 -1.39
N PRO A 94 -2.24 23.33 -1.45
CA PRO A 94 -1.68 22.14 -0.80
C PRO A 94 -2.04 22.02 0.68
N LYS A 95 -1.91 23.12 1.43
CA LYS A 95 -2.23 23.16 2.87
C LYS A 95 -3.72 23.03 3.17
N GLU A 96 -4.58 23.55 2.29
CA GLU A 96 -6.04 23.41 2.41
C GLU A 96 -6.46 21.95 2.20
N MET A 97 -5.90 21.30 1.17
CA MET A 97 -6.15 19.88 0.91
C MET A 97 -5.71 19.04 2.11
N LYS A 98 -4.49 19.27 2.62
CA LYS A 98 -3.98 18.60 3.83
C LYS A 98 -4.91 18.79 5.02
N GLN A 99 -5.41 20.02 5.25
CA GLN A 99 -6.29 20.31 6.37
C GLN A 99 -7.62 19.54 6.26
N ILE A 100 -8.25 19.53 5.09
CA ILE A 100 -9.49 18.78 4.85
C ILE A 100 -9.30 17.28 5.12
N ILE A 101 -8.17 16.71 4.66
CA ILE A 101 -7.84 15.32 4.88
C ILE A 101 -7.65 15.03 6.38
N ASN A 102 -6.91 15.88 7.07
CA ASN A 102 -6.65 15.73 8.51
C ASN A 102 -7.94 15.89 9.34
N ASP A 103 -8.83 16.85 8.97
CA ASP A 103 -10.12 17.06 9.64
C ASP A 103 -11.06 15.86 9.48
N ALA A 104 -10.85 15.05 8.45
CA ALA A 104 -11.54 13.77 8.29
C ALA A 104 -10.91 12.63 9.13
N GLY A 105 -9.80 12.87 9.84
CA GLY A 105 -9.07 11.86 10.61
C GLY A 105 -8.09 11.01 9.79
N LEU A 106 -7.78 11.42 8.56
CA LEU A 106 -6.92 10.71 7.62
C LEU A 106 -5.58 11.42 7.43
N THR A 107 -4.58 10.67 6.92
CA THR A 107 -3.31 11.22 6.41
C THR A 107 -3.15 10.91 4.94
N CYS A 108 -2.44 11.79 4.19
CA CYS A 108 -2.07 11.55 2.80
C CYS A 108 -0.55 11.71 2.66
N GLU A 109 0.15 10.59 2.61
CA GLU A 109 1.61 10.57 2.49
C GLU A 109 2.08 10.28 1.07
N SER A 110 1.16 10.00 0.14
CA SER A 110 1.44 9.56 -1.22
C SER A 110 0.44 10.12 -2.22
N SER A 111 0.89 10.37 -3.44
CA SER A 111 0.02 10.65 -4.58
C SER A 111 0.59 10.07 -5.87
N HIS A 112 -0.29 9.66 -6.77
CA HIS A 112 0.05 9.33 -8.15
C HIS A 112 0.26 10.60 -8.96
N TYR A 113 1.29 10.59 -9.78
CA TYR A 113 1.67 11.65 -10.73
C TYR A 113 1.82 11.05 -12.12
N THR A 114 1.67 11.88 -13.14
CA THR A 114 1.88 11.50 -14.54
C THR A 114 3.30 11.85 -15.00
N MET A 115 3.78 11.17 -16.05
CA MET A 115 5.07 11.49 -16.67
C MET A 115 5.07 12.90 -17.27
N GLY A 116 3.91 13.37 -17.75
CA GLY A 116 3.75 14.74 -18.25
C GLY A 116 4.01 15.81 -17.18
N GLU A 117 3.52 15.59 -15.94
CA GLU A 117 3.79 16.50 -14.83
C GLU A 117 5.27 16.51 -14.46
N PHE A 118 5.88 15.33 -14.39
CA PHE A 118 7.30 15.22 -14.05
C PHE A 118 8.19 15.88 -15.12
N ARG A 119 7.86 15.75 -16.41
CA ARG A 119 8.60 16.41 -17.49
C ARG A 119 8.49 17.92 -17.48
N ASN A 120 7.30 18.44 -17.20
CA ASN A 120 6.98 19.85 -17.44
C ASN A 120 6.91 20.68 -16.16
N ASN A 121 6.65 20.07 -15.01
CA ASN A 121 6.30 20.78 -13.77
C ASN A 121 6.92 20.17 -12.51
N LEU A 122 8.05 19.48 -12.60
CA LEU A 122 8.61 18.68 -11.49
C LEU A 122 8.79 19.50 -10.21
N ASP A 123 9.41 20.67 -10.29
CA ASP A 123 9.67 21.53 -9.11
C ASP A 123 8.36 21.98 -8.45
N GLU A 124 7.35 22.33 -9.24
CA GLU A 124 6.03 22.71 -8.73
C GLU A 124 5.34 21.53 -8.04
N ARG A 125 5.45 20.32 -8.62
CA ARG A 125 4.87 19.10 -8.03
C ARG A 125 5.58 18.71 -6.74
N ILE A 126 6.90 18.84 -6.68
CA ILE A 126 7.69 18.63 -5.46
C ILE A 126 7.22 19.60 -4.36
N ASN A 127 7.11 20.88 -4.66
CA ASN A 127 6.65 21.89 -3.70
C ASN A 127 5.23 21.58 -3.21
N PHE A 128 4.32 21.24 -4.13
CA PHE A 128 2.95 20.84 -3.78
C PHE A 128 2.96 19.62 -2.84
N ALA A 129 3.74 18.58 -3.17
CA ALA A 129 3.84 17.37 -2.37
C ALA A 129 4.35 17.66 -0.95
N LEU A 130 5.42 18.43 -0.82
CA LEU A 130 6.00 18.80 0.47
C LEU A 130 5.03 19.65 1.32
N GLU A 131 4.38 20.66 0.73
CA GLU A 131 3.43 21.53 1.43
C GLU A 131 2.15 20.78 1.84
N SER A 132 1.69 19.82 1.04
CA SER A 132 0.55 18.97 1.37
C SER A 132 0.90 17.85 2.37
N GLY A 133 2.18 17.69 2.71
CA GLY A 133 2.66 16.73 3.70
C GLY A 133 2.90 15.33 3.16
N GLN A 134 2.98 15.18 1.83
CA GLN A 134 3.34 13.91 1.21
C GLN A 134 4.79 13.57 1.54
N LYS A 135 5.09 12.29 1.62
CA LYS A 135 6.42 11.73 1.89
C LYS A 135 6.98 10.93 0.72
N GLN A 136 6.18 10.75 -0.32
CA GLN A 136 6.56 10.08 -1.57
C GLN A 136 5.69 10.56 -2.74
N MET A 137 6.28 10.55 -3.93
CA MET A 137 5.62 10.84 -5.20
C MET A 137 5.65 9.59 -6.06
N ILE A 138 4.51 9.07 -6.50
CA ILE A 138 4.44 7.83 -7.25
C ILE A 138 4.14 8.11 -8.72
N MET A 139 5.05 7.71 -9.60
CA MET A 139 4.79 7.62 -11.04
C MET A 139 3.81 6.48 -11.27
N SER A 140 2.59 6.79 -11.75
CA SER A 140 1.52 5.80 -11.88
C SER A 140 1.78 4.75 -12.97
N SER A 141 2.39 5.13 -14.06
CA SER A 141 2.94 4.32 -15.15
C SER A 141 3.50 5.25 -16.24
N PHE A 142 4.26 4.69 -17.15
CA PHE A 142 4.75 5.45 -18.32
C PHE A 142 3.69 5.60 -19.40
N TRP A 143 2.66 4.74 -19.41
CA TRP A 143 1.59 4.69 -20.43
C TRP A 143 2.14 4.69 -21.84
N LEU A 144 3.21 3.90 -22.08
CA LEU A 144 3.82 3.77 -23.39
C LEU A 144 2.84 3.09 -24.37
N PRO A 145 2.98 3.37 -25.69
CA PRO A 145 2.21 2.67 -26.71
C PRO A 145 2.37 1.14 -26.61
N LYS A 146 1.37 0.39 -27.06
CA LYS A 146 1.39 -1.08 -27.03
C LYS A 146 2.60 -1.66 -27.79
N GLU A 147 3.06 -0.94 -28.80
CA GLU A 147 4.19 -1.30 -29.66
C GLU A 147 5.55 -0.90 -29.07
N ALA A 148 5.57 -0.31 -27.89
CA ALA A 148 6.79 0.13 -27.23
C ALA A 148 7.76 -1.05 -27.04
N THR A 149 9.00 -0.81 -27.44
CA THR A 149 10.08 -1.78 -27.28
C THR A 149 10.61 -1.79 -25.85
N LEU A 150 11.37 -2.80 -25.50
CA LEU A 150 12.07 -2.83 -24.19
C LEU A 150 13.00 -1.61 -24.02
N ASP A 151 13.62 -1.16 -25.11
CA ASP A 151 14.48 0.05 -25.07
C ASP A 151 13.68 1.32 -24.77
N ASP A 152 12.42 1.41 -25.22
CA ASP A 152 11.57 2.54 -24.90
C ASP A 152 11.20 2.55 -23.41
N TRP A 153 10.92 1.37 -22.82
CA TRP A 153 10.72 1.22 -21.39
C TRP A 153 11.95 1.61 -20.58
N LYS A 154 13.15 1.17 -21.01
CA LYS A 154 14.41 1.52 -20.36
C LYS A 154 14.73 3.01 -20.45
N LYS A 155 14.49 3.65 -21.61
CA LYS A 155 14.65 5.11 -21.75
C LYS A 155 13.72 5.89 -20.81
N ALA A 156 12.46 5.47 -20.68
CA ALA A 156 11.53 6.09 -19.74
C ALA A 156 11.97 5.90 -18.28
N ALA A 157 12.54 4.73 -17.95
CA ALA A 157 13.11 4.47 -16.63
C ALA A 157 14.34 5.34 -16.34
N ASP A 158 15.24 5.54 -17.31
CA ASP A 158 16.40 6.43 -17.18
C ASP A 158 15.99 7.89 -16.98
N GLU A 159 14.90 8.31 -17.65
CA GLU A 159 14.32 9.62 -17.46
C GLU A 159 13.77 9.77 -16.04
N LEU A 160 13.02 8.75 -15.54
CA LEU A 160 12.50 8.75 -14.17
C LEU A 160 13.61 8.71 -13.11
N ASN A 161 14.74 8.03 -13.35
CA ASN A 161 15.91 8.05 -12.47
C ASN A 161 16.44 9.50 -12.28
N LYS A 162 16.53 10.28 -13.36
CA LYS A 162 16.97 11.69 -13.28
C LYS A 162 16.02 12.55 -12.47
N MET A 163 14.70 12.36 -12.67
CA MET A 163 13.65 13.04 -11.90
C MET A 163 13.65 12.62 -10.43
N GLY A 164 13.87 11.33 -10.17
CA GLY A 164 14.02 10.79 -8.83
C GLY A 164 15.24 11.35 -8.09
N GLU A 165 16.35 11.56 -8.78
CA GLU A 165 17.53 12.23 -8.21
C GLU A 165 17.23 13.68 -7.79
N ILE A 166 16.52 14.44 -8.63
CA ILE A 166 16.11 15.82 -8.33
C ILE A 166 15.18 15.84 -7.13
N SER A 167 14.15 15.00 -7.16
CA SER A 167 13.14 14.90 -6.12
C SER A 167 13.74 14.46 -4.76
N LYS A 168 14.68 13.52 -4.77
CA LYS A 168 15.42 13.08 -3.58
C LYS A 168 16.24 14.21 -2.96
N LYS A 169 16.92 15.06 -3.78
CA LYS A 169 17.66 16.23 -3.29
C LYS A 169 16.72 17.24 -2.60
N ALA A 170 15.45 17.30 -3.02
CA ALA A 170 14.43 18.10 -2.36
C ALA A 170 13.81 17.42 -1.12
N GLY A 171 14.21 16.19 -0.80
CA GLY A 171 13.77 15.46 0.40
C GLY A 171 12.54 14.58 0.23
N ILE A 172 12.08 14.34 -1.00
CA ILE A 172 10.92 13.48 -1.26
C ILE A 172 11.26 12.38 -2.29
N PRO A 173 11.18 11.09 -1.94
CA PRO A 173 11.50 9.99 -2.84
C PRO A 173 10.43 9.79 -3.91
N VAL A 174 10.85 9.25 -5.05
CA VAL A 174 9.97 8.82 -6.15
C VAL A 174 9.78 7.31 -6.10
N GLY A 175 8.55 6.86 -6.40
CA GLY A 175 8.22 5.48 -6.66
C GLY A 175 7.63 5.28 -8.05
N PHE A 176 7.65 4.04 -8.55
CA PHE A 176 7.01 3.62 -9.79
C PHE A 176 5.95 2.56 -9.48
N HIS A 177 4.72 2.79 -9.92
CA HIS A 177 3.60 1.87 -9.79
C HIS A 177 3.45 1.02 -11.06
N ASN A 178 3.30 -0.28 -10.90
CA ASN A 178 3.05 -1.19 -12.01
C ASN A 178 1.57 -1.47 -12.22
N HIS A 179 1.24 -1.84 -13.44
CA HIS A 179 -0.02 -2.46 -13.85
C HIS A 179 0.27 -3.84 -14.46
N HIS A 180 -0.73 -4.43 -15.14
CA HIS A 180 -0.55 -5.70 -15.83
C HIS A 180 0.38 -5.58 -17.07
N MET A 181 0.44 -4.39 -17.69
CA MET A 181 1.23 -4.17 -18.88
C MET A 181 2.74 -4.32 -18.65
N GLU A 182 3.25 -3.96 -17.48
CA GLU A 182 4.65 -4.13 -17.14
C GLU A 182 5.02 -5.60 -16.94
N PHE A 183 4.03 -6.47 -16.74
CA PHE A 183 4.23 -7.93 -16.69
C PHE A 183 4.09 -8.61 -18.05
N ALA A 184 4.07 -7.86 -19.13
CA ALA A 184 4.23 -8.40 -20.46
C ALA A 184 5.69 -8.78 -20.74
N LYS A 185 5.89 -9.66 -21.74
CA LYS A 185 7.22 -10.05 -22.20
C LYS A 185 7.64 -9.28 -23.44
N ALA A 186 8.88 -8.83 -23.46
CA ALA A 186 9.58 -8.34 -24.64
C ALA A 186 10.62 -9.39 -25.04
N GLY A 187 10.30 -10.25 -26.02
CA GLY A 187 11.03 -11.49 -26.26
C GLY A 187 10.88 -12.45 -25.07
N ASP A 188 11.99 -12.92 -24.52
CA ASP A 188 12.02 -13.80 -23.35
C ASP A 188 12.10 -13.02 -22.03
N LEU A 189 12.25 -11.69 -22.06
CA LEU A 189 12.44 -10.84 -20.90
C LEU A 189 11.11 -10.28 -20.39
N LEU A 190 10.88 -10.32 -19.08
CA LEU A 190 9.74 -9.66 -18.42
C LEU A 190 10.06 -8.17 -18.25
N ILE A 191 9.22 -7.29 -18.78
CA ILE A 191 9.43 -5.83 -18.73
C ILE A 191 9.60 -5.38 -17.27
N TYR A 192 8.77 -5.85 -16.35
CA TYR A 192 8.86 -5.47 -14.93
C TYR A 192 10.21 -5.82 -14.29
N ASP A 193 10.76 -7.02 -14.57
CA ASP A 193 12.07 -7.42 -14.06
C ASP A 193 13.20 -6.56 -14.66
N GLU A 194 13.06 -6.15 -15.93
CA GLU A 194 14.02 -5.27 -16.58
C GLU A 194 13.93 -3.82 -16.04
N LEU A 195 12.72 -3.34 -15.74
CA LEU A 195 12.54 -2.05 -15.07
C LEU A 195 13.15 -2.05 -13.67
N LEU A 196 12.98 -3.13 -12.89
CA LEU A 196 13.63 -3.27 -11.57
C LEU A 196 15.16 -3.20 -11.64
N LYS A 197 15.76 -3.67 -12.75
CA LYS A 197 17.21 -3.57 -12.98
C LYS A 197 17.62 -2.17 -13.46
N GLN A 198 16.77 -1.52 -14.28
CA GLN A 198 17.07 -0.22 -14.89
C GLN A 198 16.89 0.94 -13.91
N PHE A 199 15.92 0.85 -12.99
CA PHE A 199 15.75 1.86 -11.95
C PHE A 199 16.91 1.86 -10.97
N ASP A 200 17.52 3.02 -10.76
CA ASP A 200 18.48 3.22 -9.68
C ASP A 200 17.76 3.10 -8.32
N PRO A 201 18.17 2.12 -7.47
CA PRO A 201 17.52 1.88 -6.18
C PRO A 201 17.65 3.05 -5.20
N GLU A 202 18.54 3.98 -5.45
CA GLU A 202 18.72 5.18 -4.65
C GLU A 202 17.68 6.25 -5.00
N TYR A 203 17.23 6.31 -6.26
CA TYR A 203 16.37 7.38 -6.77
C TYR A 203 14.94 6.96 -6.99
N VAL A 204 14.70 5.70 -7.42
CA VAL A 204 13.35 5.19 -7.71
C VAL A 204 13.10 3.90 -6.95
N LYS A 205 12.08 3.92 -6.12
CA LYS A 205 11.51 2.74 -5.46
C LYS A 205 10.32 2.21 -6.26
N MET A 206 9.78 1.06 -5.85
CA MET A 206 8.61 0.47 -6.47
C MET A 206 7.39 0.60 -5.57
N GLN A 207 6.23 0.82 -6.16
CA GLN A 207 4.94 0.55 -5.55
C GLN A 207 4.34 -0.67 -6.24
N PHE A 208 4.15 -1.76 -5.49
CA PHE A 208 3.69 -3.01 -6.09
C PHE A 208 2.16 -3.08 -6.15
N GLN A 209 1.59 -3.31 -7.34
CA GLN A 209 0.17 -3.60 -7.51
C GLN A 209 -0.10 -5.10 -7.34
N VAL A 210 -0.79 -5.48 -6.25
CA VAL A 210 -1.08 -6.89 -5.94
C VAL A 210 -2.07 -7.52 -6.92
N ALA A 211 -2.89 -6.73 -7.63
CA ALA A 211 -3.85 -7.24 -8.63
C ALA A 211 -3.21 -8.10 -9.73
N VAL A 212 -1.88 -8.01 -9.94
CA VAL A 212 -1.15 -8.89 -10.87
C VAL A 212 -1.12 -10.36 -10.42
N ILE A 213 -1.64 -10.67 -9.23
CA ILE A 213 -1.92 -12.04 -8.81
C ILE A 213 -2.87 -12.76 -9.78
N SER A 214 -3.78 -12.03 -10.41
CA SER A 214 -4.72 -12.54 -11.43
C SER A 214 -4.02 -13.12 -12.67
N ILE A 215 -2.75 -12.78 -12.89
CA ILE A 215 -1.89 -13.30 -13.95
C ILE A 215 -0.68 -14.07 -13.39
N GLY A 216 -0.73 -14.47 -12.12
CA GLY A 216 0.20 -15.42 -11.48
C GLY A 216 1.42 -14.82 -10.81
N TYR A 217 1.52 -13.49 -10.64
CA TYR A 217 2.66 -12.85 -9.96
C TYR A 217 2.33 -12.49 -8.53
N LYS A 218 3.18 -12.91 -7.58
CA LYS A 218 2.99 -12.71 -6.14
C LYS A 218 3.89 -11.59 -5.62
N ALA A 219 3.31 -10.64 -4.91
CA ALA A 219 4.06 -9.55 -4.28
C ALA A 219 5.15 -10.06 -3.32
N ALA A 220 4.83 -11.07 -2.51
CA ALA A 220 5.78 -11.63 -1.53
C ALA A 220 7.05 -12.17 -2.19
N ASP A 221 6.96 -12.77 -3.39
CA ASP A 221 8.12 -13.27 -4.13
C ASP A 221 9.04 -12.11 -4.54
N TYR A 222 8.44 -11.01 -5.02
CA TYR A 222 9.19 -9.81 -5.40
C TYR A 222 9.82 -9.12 -4.20
N PHE A 223 9.11 -9.03 -3.08
CA PHE A 223 9.63 -8.44 -1.84
C PHE A 223 10.84 -9.21 -1.30
N LYS A 224 10.81 -10.54 -1.36
CA LYS A 224 11.93 -11.41 -0.97
C LYS A 224 13.09 -11.33 -1.96
N LYS A 225 12.78 -11.30 -3.28
CA LYS A 225 13.78 -11.27 -4.35
C LYS A 225 14.54 -9.94 -4.43
N TYR A 226 13.87 -8.83 -4.09
CA TYR A 226 14.40 -7.48 -4.20
C TYR A 226 14.24 -6.70 -2.87
N PRO A 227 15.02 -7.05 -1.82
CA PRO A 227 14.91 -6.41 -0.50
C PRO A 227 15.10 -4.89 -0.57
N GLY A 228 14.25 -4.13 0.15
CA GLY A 228 14.34 -2.68 0.26
C GLY A 228 14.00 -1.89 -1.00
N ARG A 229 13.51 -2.55 -2.07
CA ARG A 229 13.17 -1.89 -3.34
C ARG A 229 11.77 -1.29 -3.37
N PHE A 230 10.89 -1.66 -2.42
CA PHE A 230 9.49 -1.24 -2.43
C PHE A 230 9.24 -0.18 -1.37
N ILE A 231 8.48 0.87 -1.72
CA ILE A 231 8.11 1.95 -0.80
C ILE A 231 6.66 1.82 -0.34
N SER A 232 5.80 1.27 -1.20
CA SER A 232 4.38 1.04 -0.92
C SER A 232 3.82 -0.14 -1.73
N ALA A 233 2.58 -0.54 -1.41
CA ALA A 233 1.85 -1.54 -2.16
C ALA A 233 0.37 -1.18 -2.28
N HIS A 234 -0.22 -1.45 -3.46
CA HIS A 234 -1.65 -1.44 -3.67
C HIS A 234 -2.21 -2.83 -3.44
N LEU A 235 -3.19 -2.93 -2.55
CA LEU A 235 -3.81 -4.18 -2.16
C LEU A 235 -5.06 -4.44 -2.98
N ALA A 236 -5.14 -5.63 -3.54
CA ALA A 236 -6.30 -6.18 -4.24
C ALA A 236 -6.31 -7.69 -4.07
N ASP A 237 -7.46 -8.31 -4.20
CA ASP A 237 -7.59 -9.77 -4.17
C ASP A 237 -8.40 -10.26 -5.38
N TRP A 238 -8.23 -11.53 -5.73
CA TRP A 238 -8.76 -12.11 -6.94
C TRP A 238 -9.35 -13.49 -6.69
N SER A 239 -10.53 -13.74 -7.24
CA SER A 239 -11.15 -15.06 -7.19
C SER A 239 -10.88 -15.83 -8.48
N GLU A 240 -10.18 -16.96 -8.37
CA GLU A 240 -9.98 -17.89 -9.49
C GLU A 240 -11.28 -18.50 -10.01
N THR A 241 -12.28 -18.67 -9.13
CA THR A 241 -13.57 -19.25 -9.46
C THR A 241 -14.42 -18.30 -10.29
N THR A 242 -14.54 -17.04 -9.85
CA THR A 242 -15.39 -16.04 -10.52
C THR A 242 -14.66 -15.21 -11.57
N LYS A 243 -13.32 -15.29 -11.59
CA LYS A 243 -12.44 -14.46 -12.44
C LYS A 243 -12.71 -12.95 -12.27
N LYS A 244 -12.91 -12.54 -11.01
CA LYS A 244 -13.18 -11.15 -10.62
C LYS A 244 -12.41 -10.77 -9.37
N SER A 245 -12.24 -9.47 -9.17
CA SER A 245 -11.81 -8.92 -7.88
C SER A 245 -12.82 -9.24 -6.80
N VAL A 246 -12.32 -9.56 -5.60
CA VAL A 246 -13.12 -9.86 -4.40
C VAL A 246 -12.51 -9.12 -3.21
N PRO A 247 -13.27 -8.89 -2.12
CA PRO A 247 -12.72 -8.30 -0.91
C PRO A 247 -11.45 -9.02 -0.44
N LEU A 248 -10.53 -8.27 0.16
CA LEU A 248 -9.28 -8.85 0.69
C LEU A 248 -9.58 -10.01 1.64
N GLY A 249 -8.81 -11.08 1.54
CA GLY A 249 -8.98 -12.30 2.32
C GLY A 249 -10.03 -13.28 1.77
N GLN A 250 -10.73 -12.93 0.67
CA GLN A 250 -11.71 -13.80 0.03
C GLN A 250 -11.21 -14.37 -1.31
N GLY A 251 -9.98 -14.05 -1.70
CA GLY A 251 -9.36 -14.48 -2.95
C GLY A 251 -8.20 -15.43 -2.77
N ILE A 252 -7.27 -15.39 -3.73
CA ILE A 252 -6.12 -16.29 -3.81
C ILE A 252 -4.81 -15.71 -3.26
N VAL A 253 -4.81 -14.46 -2.78
CA VAL A 253 -3.62 -13.87 -2.19
C VAL A 253 -3.34 -14.52 -0.84
N ASP A 254 -2.14 -15.06 -0.67
CA ASP A 254 -1.65 -15.48 0.65
C ASP A 254 -1.25 -14.24 1.47
N TRP A 255 -2.20 -13.69 2.20
CA TRP A 255 -2.00 -12.49 3.01
C TRP A 255 -1.00 -12.70 4.14
N LYS A 256 -0.90 -13.90 4.69
CA LYS A 256 0.11 -14.22 5.71
C LYS A 256 1.52 -14.10 5.12
N GLU A 257 1.74 -14.69 3.95
CA GLU A 257 3.01 -14.58 3.24
C GLU A 257 3.30 -13.14 2.81
N PHE A 258 2.29 -12.43 2.31
CA PHE A 258 2.38 -11.02 1.93
C PHE A 258 2.87 -10.14 3.10
N PHE A 259 2.18 -10.18 4.24
CA PHE A 259 2.52 -9.36 5.40
C PHE A 259 3.86 -9.75 6.02
N ALA A 260 4.22 -11.03 6.04
CA ALA A 260 5.54 -11.48 6.50
C ALA A 260 6.69 -10.93 5.63
N ALA A 261 6.45 -10.67 4.34
CA ALA A 261 7.46 -10.17 3.41
C ALA A 261 7.55 -8.63 3.32
N LEU A 262 6.58 -7.88 3.86
CA LEU A 262 6.52 -6.41 3.74
C LEU A 262 7.81 -5.70 4.17
N ASN A 263 8.30 -6.03 5.38
CA ASN A 263 9.51 -5.41 5.93
C ASN A 263 10.75 -5.73 5.08
N THR A 264 10.85 -6.95 4.55
CA THR A 264 11.93 -7.34 3.63
C THR A 264 11.86 -6.49 2.36
N GLY A 265 10.67 -6.30 1.80
CA GLY A 265 10.46 -5.43 0.64
C GLY A 265 10.79 -3.96 0.89
N GLY A 266 10.69 -3.49 2.14
CA GLY A 266 10.88 -2.09 2.54
C GLY A 266 9.61 -1.26 2.48
N VAL A 267 8.43 -1.90 2.38
CA VAL A 267 7.12 -1.26 2.25
C VAL A 267 6.81 -0.41 3.49
N LYS A 268 6.43 0.85 3.27
CA LYS A 268 6.08 1.84 4.31
C LYS A 268 4.59 2.16 4.36
N ASN A 269 3.89 1.97 3.25
CA ASN A 269 2.47 2.30 3.11
C ASN A 269 1.75 1.21 2.32
N ILE A 270 0.50 0.94 2.68
CA ILE A 270 -0.40 0.02 1.98
C ILE A 270 -1.70 0.73 1.66
N TYR A 271 -2.22 0.56 0.45
CA TYR A 271 -3.46 1.21 -0.01
C TYR A 271 -4.35 0.19 -0.71
N VAL A 272 -5.59 0.03 -0.25
CA VAL A 272 -6.57 -0.79 -0.97
C VAL A 272 -7.01 -0.04 -2.23
N GLU A 273 -6.85 -0.65 -3.40
CA GLU A 273 -7.31 -0.12 -4.67
C GLU A 273 -8.32 -1.07 -5.30
N MET A 274 -9.55 -0.92 -4.91
CA MET A 274 -10.67 -1.78 -5.29
C MET A 274 -11.96 -0.97 -5.36
N ASP A 275 -12.99 -1.51 -6.00
CA ASP A 275 -14.30 -0.87 -6.09
C ASP A 275 -14.92 -0.65 -4.71
N LEU A 276 -15.78 0.37 -4.60
CA LEU A 276 -16.40 0.80 -3.34
C LEU A 276 -17.09 -0.36 -2.60
N ASP A 277 -17.77 -1.24 -3.32
CA ASP A 277 -18.50 -2.36 -2.74
C ASP A 277 -17.59 -3.34 -1.98
N THR A 278 -16.32 -3.41 -2.35
CA THR A 278 -15.33 -4.28 -1.72
C THR A 278 -14.52 -3.58 -0.62
N LEU A 279 -14.48 -2.25 -0.61
CA LEU A 279 -13.64 -1.46 0.33
C LEU A 279 -14.03 -1.70 1.79
N LYS A 280 -15.34 -1.81 2.12
CA LYS A 280 -15.80 -2.02 3.49
C LYS A 280 -15.32 -3.37 4.05
N ASP A 281 -15.50 -4.44 3.31
CA ASP A 281 -15.13 -5.79 3.75
C ASP A 281 -13.61 -5.93 3.79
N SER A 282 -12.91 -5.30 2.83
CA SER A 282 -11.44 -5.22 2.83
C SER A 282 -10.89 -4.50 4.05
N ALA A 283 -11.51 -3.36 4.46
CA ALA A 283 -11.14 -2.69 5.69
C ALA A 283 -11.40 -3.56 6.93
N THR A 284 -12.53 -4.27 6.97
CA THR A 284 -12.87 -5.20 8.06
C THR A 284 -11.83 -6.30 8.18
N PHE A 285 -11.43 -6.91 7.05
CA PHE A 285 -10.37 -7.92 7.01
C PHE A 285 -9.06 -7.37 7.57
N LEU A 286 -8.58 -6.23 7.06
CA LEU A 286 -7.30 -5.64 7.49
C LEU A 286 -7.30 -5.23 8.97
N ASN A 287 -8.43 -4.74 9.50
CA ASN A 287 -8.55 -4.40 10.93
C ASN A 287 -8.66 -5.63 11.83
N SER A 288 -8.87 -6.83 11.28
CA SER A 288 -8.92 -8.08 12.03
C SER A 288 -7.55 -8.77 12.17
N LEU A 289 -6.53 -8.30 11.45
CA LEU A 289 -5.16 -8.80 11.49
C LEU A 289 -4.36 -8.20 12.65
#